data_ef23a51d9f97af209f075a64d1d4804b
#
_entry.id   ef23a51d9f97af209f075a64d1d4804b
#
_cell.length_a   1.000
_cell.length_b   1.000
_cell.length_c   1.000
_cell.angle_alpha   90.00
_cell.angle_beta   90.00
_cell.angle_gamma   90.00
#
_symmetry.space_group_name_H-M   'P 1'
#
loop_
_entity.id
_entity.type
_entity.pdbx_description
1 polymer ?
#
loop_
_entity_poly.entity_id
_entity_poly.type
_entity_poly.pdbx_seq_one_letter_code
_entity_poly.pdbx_strand_id
1 'polypeptide(L)'
;MCGIFGIVSTGNVARKITLGLYDLQHRGEQAVGAAVSSGTEIRDHREEGLVTEVFSEKHRERLLRELSGLFGIGHTLYSTIGKAGEEKQPRTFQPLIGDFHGEQFALGHNGNLIELDRLREGCEKKGYQFQSRVSDTEVIVALLSTSPEKDFLEALVKVLPKLKGAFALTILRKDKVIGARDRYGIRPLCLGRDEASFMLASEECAFHTMGADFIREIGPGEIIVLGRNGIEQSFLWTDNPCLRLCVFEFVYFARPDTRLAGTRV
;
A
#
# COMPACT_ATOMS: atom_id res chain seq x y z
N MET A 1 2.86 7.16 -10.86
CA MET A 1 3.19 5.91 -10.10
C MET A 1 3.20 6.25 -8.64
N CYS A 2 2.60 5.41 -7.83
CA CYS A 2 2.42 5.71 -6.41
C CYS A 2 3.59 5.23 -5.56
N GLY A 3 3.78 5.83 -4.37
CA GLY A 3 4.61 5.31 -3.30
C GLY A 3 3.74 4.65 -2.25
N ILE A 4 4.07 3.44 -1.82
CA ILE A 4 3.41 2.74 -0.72
C ILE A 4 4.41 2.46 0.39
N PHE A 5 3.94 2.56 1.62
CA PHE A 5 4.68 2.30 2.83
C PHE A 5 3.85 1.49 3.81
N GLY A 6 4.45 0.58 4.54
CA GLY A 6 3.81 -0.21 5.59
C GLY A 6 4.75 -0.39 6.76
N ILE A 7 4.25 -0.41 7.99
CA ILE A 7 5.08 -0.53 9.18
C ILE A 7 4.36 -1.22 10.33
N VAL A 8 5.12 -2.05 11.03
CA VAL A 8 4.79 -2.58 12.35
C VAL A 8 5.91 -2.18 13.30
N SER A 9 5.57 -1.67 14.48
CA SER A 9 6.55 -1.18 15.45
C SER A 9 6.12 -1.48 16.90
N THR A 10 7.08 -1.44 17.80
CA THR A 10 6.82 -1.46 19.25
C THR A 10 6.36 -0.11 19.81
N GLY A 11 6.52 0.96 19.04
CA GLY A 11 6.10 2.32 19.36
C GLY A 11 5.15 2.92 18.31
N ASN A 12 4.67 4.14 18.52
CA ASN A 12 3.76 4.83 17.60
C ASN A 12 4.38 5.00 16.22
N VAL A 13 3.69 4.52 15.18
CA VAL A 13 4.18 4.47 13.80
C VAL A 13 3.96 5.74 13.00
N ALA A 14 3.09 6.66 13.45
CA ALA A 14 2.65 7.82 12.64
C ALA A 14 3.82 8.67 12.11
N ARG A 15 4.82 8.95 12.97
CA ARG A 15 6.01 9.72 12.55
C ARG A 15 6.83 8.97 11.50
N LYS A 16 7.02 7.67 11.67
CA LYS A 16 7.80 6.85 10.71
C LYS A 16 7.09 6.74 9.37
N ILE A 17 5.74 6.65 9.36
CA ILE A 17 4.96 6.71 8.12
C ILE A 17 5.20 8.03 7.40
N THR A 18 5.14 9.16 8.12
CA THR A 18 5.41 10.49 7.52
C THR A 18 6.80 10.57 6.91
N LEU A 19 7.83 10.07 7.60
CA LEU A 19 9.21 10.06 7.08
C LEU A 19 9.35 9.16 5.84
N GLY A 20 8.81 7.93 5.89
CA GLY A 20 8.83 7.02 4.75
C GLY A 20 8.09 7.57 3.53
N LEU A 21 6.95 8.24 3.74
CA LEU A 21 6.22 8.90 2.65
C LEU A 21 6.97 10.12 2.11
N TYR A 22 7.68 10.87 2.96
CA TYR A 22 8.53 11.98 2.53
C TYR A 22 9.64 11.49 1.59
N ASP A 23 10.32 10.40 1.94
CA ASP A 23 11.34 9.79 1.10
C ASP A 23 10.76 9.21 -0.21
N LEU A 24 9.47 8.85 -0.24
CA LEU A 24 8.74 8.37 -1.41
C LEU A 24 8.00 9.47 -2.18
N GLN A 25 8.14 10.76 -1.82
CA GLN A 25 7.37 11.86 -2.42
C GLN A 25 7.57 11.97 -3.93
N HIS A 26 8.75 11.65 -4.46
CA HIS A 26 9.04 11.64 -5.89
C HIS A 26 8.17 10.66 -6.70
N ARG A 27 7.55 9.69 -6.02
CA ARG A 27 6.62 8.72 -6.65
C ARG A 27 5.18 9.24 -6.76
N GLY A 28 4.82 10.29 -6.00
CA GLY A 28 3.48 10.85 -6.05
C GLY A 28 3.39 12.17 -5.30
N GLU A 29 2.89 13.21 -5.99
CA GLU A 29 2.85 14.60 -5.50
C GLU A 29 1.44 15.16 -5.39
N GLN A 30 0.39 14.39 -5.70
CA GLN A 30 -0.97 14.92 -5.80
C GLN A 30 -1.76 14.79 -4.51
N ALA A 31 -1.58 13.70 -3.79
CA ALA A 31 -2.24 13.48 -2.52
C ALA A 31 -1.41 12.53 -1.65
N VAL A 32 -1.63 12.63 -0.37
CA VAL A 32 -0.98 11.81 0.65
C VAL A 32 -2.03 11.24 1.57
N GLY A 33 -1.82 10.00 2.02
CA GLY A 33 -2.68 9.40 3.02
C GLY A 33 -1.94 8.42 3.91
N ALA A 34 -2.45 8.25 5.11
CA ALA A 34 -2.00 7.28 6.08
C ALA A 34 -3.19 6.63 6.78
N ALA A 35 -3.06 5.35 7.11
CA ALA A 35 -3.97 4.64 7.99
C ALA A 35 -3.18 3.93 9.08
N VAL A 36 -3.66 4.01 10.32
CA VAL A 36 -2.98 3.46 11.49
C VAL A 36 -3.96 2.67 12.35
N SER A 37 -3.51 1.53 12.85
CA SER A 37 -4.26 0.70 13.79
C SER A 37 -3.64 0.72 15.18
N SER A 38 -4.51 0.94 16.17
CA SER A 38 -4.17 0.79 17.60
C SER A 38 -4.26 -0.67 18.10
N GLY A 39 -4.71 -1.59 17.24
CA GLY A 39 -5.08 -2.96 17.61
C GLY A 39 -6.58 -3.13 17.88
N THR A 40 -7.35 -2.05 17.91
CA THR A 40 -8.81 -2.08 18.12
C THR A 40 -9.57 -1.44 16.98
N GLU A 41 -9.09 -0.33 16.46
CA GLU A 41 -9.69 0.44 15.37
C GLU A 41 -8.63 0.90 14.39
N ILE A 42 -9.06 1.17 13.15
CA ILE A 42 -8.24 1.81 12.12
C ILE A 42 -8.70 3.26 12.00
N ARG A 43 -7.75 4.18 12.08
CA ARG A 43 -7.94 5.61 11.81
C ARG A 43 -7.14 6.01 10.60
N ASP A 44 -7.70 6.86 9.75
CA ASP A 44 -7.04 7.31 8.54
C ASP A 44 -7.12 8.82 8.37
N HIS A 45 -6.15 9.36 7.63
CA HIS A 45 -6.14 10.72 7.14
C HIS A 45 -5.65 10.73 5.70
N ARG A 46 -6.36 11.41 4.82
CA ARG A 46 -6.07 11.52 3.39
C ARG A 46 -6.36 12.93 2.93
N GLU A 47 -5.39 13.56 2.28
CA GLU A 47 -5.52 14.94 1.84
C GLU A 47 -4.75 15.18 0.54
N GLU A 48 -5.20 16.13 -0.27
CA GLU A 48 -4.49 16.62 -1.44
C GLU A 48 -3.29 17.45 -1.00
N GLY A 49 -2.14 17.26 -1.65
CA GLY A 49 -0.91 18.01 -1.40
C GLY A 49 0.30 17.12 -1.15
N LEU A 50 1.41 17.78 -0.87
CA LEU A 50 2.68 17.12 -0.54
C LEU A 50 2.69 16.65 0.91
N VAL A 51 3.56 15.68 1.22
CA VAL A 51 3.75 15.17 2.59
C VAL A 51 4.08 16.31 3.57
N THR A 52 4.91 17.25 3.17
CA THR A 52 5.30 18.41 3.98
C THR A 52 4.18 19.42 4.21
N GLU A 53 3.17 19.44 3.35
CA GLU A 53 1.99 20.29 3.49
C GLU A 53 0.96 19.65 4.41
N VAL A 54 0.60 18.40 4.09
CA VAL A 54 -0.42 17.62 4.83
C VAL A 54 0.03 17.34 6.27
N PHE A 55 1.29 16.92 6.46
CA PHE A 55 1.90 16.67 7.78
C PHE A 55 2.77 17.87 8.24
N SER A 56 2.40 19.10 7.87
CA SER A 56 3.10 20.32 8.30
C SER A 56 3.16 20.47 9.81
N GLU A 57 4.11 21.27 10.32
CA GLU A 57 4.27 21.49 11.76
C GLU A 57 2.98 21.93 12.46
N LYS A 58 2.16 22.74 11.78
CA LYS A 58 0.88 23.23 12.29
C LYS A 58 -0.15 22.10 12.53
N HIS A 59 -0.14 21.06 11.70
CA HIS A 59 -1.10 19.95 11.75
C HIS A 59 -0.48 18.68 12.34
N ARG A 60 0.84 18.57 12.32
CA ARG A 60 1.61 17.37 12.68
C ARG A 60 1.27 16.83 14.07
N GLU A 61 1.28 17.67 15.10
CA GLU A 61 1.01 17.21 16.46
C GLU A 61 -0.40 16.66 16.63
N ARG A 62 -1.38 17.27 15.96
CA ARG A 62 -2.75 16.77 15.96
C ARG A 62 -2.83 15.43 15.25
N LEU A 63 -2.32 15.34 14.02
CA LEU A 63 -2.36 14.13 13.22
C LEU A 63 -1.57 12.97 13.84
N LEU A 64 -0.41 13.23 14.46
CA LEU A 64 0.35 12.21 15.17
C LEU A 64 -0.38 11.67 16.40
N ARG A 65 -1.24 12.46 17.04
CA ARG A 65 -2.12 11.98 18.12
C ARG A 65 -3.33 11.21 17.59
N GLU A 66 -3.96 11.71 16.54
CA GLU A 66 -5.12 11.08 15.92
C GLU A 66 -4.75 9.75 15.26
N LEU A 67 -3.59 9.68 14.59
CA LEU A 67 -3.02 8.49 13.96
C LEU A 67 -2.09 7.72 14.91
N SER A 68 -2.52 7.47 16.15
CA SER A 68 -1.71 6.74 17.12
C SER A 68 -1.94 5.24 17.04
N GLY A 69 -0.86 4.45 16.89
CA GLY A 69 -0.92 2.99 16.83
C GLY A 69 0.42 2.34 16.57
N LEU A 70 0.42 1.02 16.51
CA LEU A 70 1.60 0.17 16.33
C LEU A 70 1.73 -0.41 14.92
N PHE A 71 0.65 -0.33 14.14
CA PHE A 71 0.56 -0.85 12.78
C PHE A 71 0.06 0.27 11.88
N GLY A 72 0.62 0.40 10.68
CA GLY A 72 0.13 1.41 9.79
C GLY A 72 0.64 1.26 8.36
N ILE A 73 -0.06 1.93 7.45
CA ILE A 73 0.31 2.06 6.05
C ILE A 73 0.20 3.50 5.60
N GLY A 74 0.96 3.84 4.56
CA GLY A 74 0.94 5.15 3.94
C GLY A 74 0.99 5.07 2.42
N HIS A 75 0.56 6.15 1.77
CA HIS A 75 0.47 6.24 0.32
C HIS A 75 0.76 7.66 -0.17
N THR A 76 1.54 7.78 -1.24
CA THR A 76 1.67 9.01 -2.04
C THR A 76 1.09 8.77 -3.43
N LEU A 77 0.19 9.63 -3.88
CA LEU A 77 -0.58 9.47 -5.10
C LEU A 77 0.05 10.18 -6.29
N TYR A 78 0.29 9.42 -7.36
CA TYR A 78 0.48 9.93 -8.70
C TYR A 78 -0.66 9.40 -9.57
N SER A 79 -1.61 10.26 -9.93
CA SER A 79 -2.74 9.86 -10.78
C SER A 79 -2.29 9.66 -12.22
N THR A 80 -2.53 8.47 -12.75
CA THR A 80 -2.37 8.16 -14.18
C THR A 80 -3.66 8.41 -14.96
N ILE A 81 -4.76 8.67 -14.26
CA ILE A 81 -6.09 8.89 -14.82
C ILE A 81 -6.51 10.32 -14.50
N GLY A 82 -6.48 11.18 -15.48
CA GLY A 82 -6.95 12.57 -15.38
C GLY A 82 -6.84 13.26 -16.70
N LYS A 83 -7.97 13.46 -17.39
CA LYS A 83 -8.07 14.55 -18.37
C LYS A 83 -8.01 15.85 -17.58
N ALA A 84 -7.20 16.81 -18.05
CA ALA A 84 -7.20 18.15 -17.51
C ALA A 84 -8.66 18.67 -17.49
N GLY A 85 -9.23 18.90 -16.31
CA GLY A 85 -10.60 19.40 -16.15
C GLY A 85 -11.57 18.49 -15.37
N GLU A 86 -11.24 17.24 -15.07
CA GLU A 86 -12.06 16.43 -14.15
C GLU A 86 -11.66 16.74 -12.70
N GLU A 87 -12.65 17.10 -11.87
CA GLU A 87 -12.43 17.36 -10.44
C GLU A 87 -11.77 16.13 -9.79
N LYS A 88 -10.61 16.36 -9.17
CA LYS A 88 -9.95 15.37 -8.33
C LYS A 88 -10.91 14.99 -7.20
N GLN A 89 -11.38 13.75 -7.21
CA GLN A 89 -12.29 13.31 -6.17
C GLN A 89 -11.50 12.81 -4.95
N PRO A 90 -11.64 13.43 -3.77
CA PRO A 90 -10.97 13.00 -2.53
C PRO A 90 -11.21 11.52 -2.18
N ARG A 91 -12.29 10.95 -2.70
CA ARG A 91 -12.69 9.54 -2.48
C ARG A 91 -11.75 8.51 -3.10
N THR A 92 -10.85 8.91 -4.00
CA THR A 92 -9.85 8.02 -4.61
C THR A 92 -8.48 8.09 -3.94
N PHE A 93 -8.31 8.99 -2.96
CA PHE A 93 -7.06 9.07 -2.22
C PHE A 93 -6.90 7.85 -1.32
N GLN A 94 -5.71 7.29 -1.37
CA GLN A 94 -5.39 6.07 -0.63
C GLN A 94 -4.63 6.39 0.67
N PRO A 95 -4.66 5.48 1.66
CA PRO A 95 -5.25 4.13 1.64
C PRO A 95 -6.78 4.13 1.60
N LEU A 96 -7.39 3.18 0.86
CA LEU A 96 -8.83 2.98 0.88
C LEU A 96 -9.23 2.07 2.03
N ILE A 97 -10.31 2.45 2.72
CA ILE A 97 -10.88 1.63 3.81
C ILE A 97 -11.92 0.67 3.23
N GLY A 98 -11.83 -0.59 3.62
CA GLY A 98 -12.79 -1.64 3.35
C GLY A 98 -13.28 -2.31 4.63
N ASP A 99 -14.32 -3.10 4.50
CA ASP A 99 -14.83 -3.98 5.54
C ASP A 99 -14.73 -5.44 5.08
N PHE A 100 -14.26 -6.30 5.95
CA PHE A 100 -14.20 -7.74 5.74
C PHE A 100 -14.87 -8.43 6.92
N HIS A 101 -16.13 -8.85 6.71
CA HIS A 101 -16.96 -9.51 7.73
C HIS A 101 -17.09 -8.73 9.05
N GLY A 102 -17.23 -7.40 8.98
CA GLY A 102 -17.39 -6.53 10.15
C GLY A 102 -16.06 -6.06 10.74
N GLU A 103 -14.92 -6.42 10.15
CA GLU A 103 -13.61 -5.89 10.52
C GLU A 103 -13.05 -4.98 9.42
N GLN A 104 -12.71 -3.75 9.79
CA GLN A 104 -12.07 -2.82 8.86
C GLN A 104 -10.68 -3.30 8.44
N PHE A 105 -10.32 -2.94 7.21
CA PHE A 105 -8.95 -2.98 6.70
C PHE A 105 -8.69 -1.71 5.88
N ALA A 106 -7.41 -1.36 5.72
CA ALA A 106 -7.00 -0.30 4.81
C ALA A 106 -6.07 -0.87 3.73
N LEU A 107 -6.15 -0.34 2.50
CA LEU A 107 -5.38 -0.84 1.36
C LEU A 107 -4.73 0.30 0.59
N GLY A 108 -3.40 0.21 0.44
CA GLY A 108 -2.57 1.03 -0.44
C GLY A 108 -2.12 0.21 -1.65
N HIS A 109 -2.24 0.79 -2.84
CA HIS A 109 -1.92 0.15 -4.12
C HIS A 109 -0.99 1.02 -4.96
N ASN A 110 0.13 0.47 -5.34
CA ASN A 110 1.00 1.00 -6.37
C ASN A 110 0.90 0.10 -7.61
N GLY A 111 0.23 0.55 -8.65
CA GLY A 111 0.04 -0.26 -9.84
C GLY A 111 -0.98 0.31 -10.81
N ASN A 112 -1.39 -0.56 -11.72
CA ASN A 112 -2.49 -0.32 -12.65
C ASN A 112 -3.10 -1.65 -13.06
N LEU A 113 -4.39 -1.80 -12.85
CA LEU A 113 -5.16 -2.99 -13.20
C LEU A 113 -5.97 -2.75 -14.48
N ILE A 114 -6.19 -3.82 -15.21
CA ILE A 114 -6.93 -3.82 -16.48
C ILE A 114 -8.06 -4.84 -16.44
N GLU A 115 -9.00 -4.73 -17.37
CA GLU A 115 -10.14 -5.65 -17.52
C GLU A 115 -11.02 -5.76 -16.27
N LEU A 116 -11.34 -4.62 -15.65
CA LEU A 116 -12.01 -4.56 -14.35
C LEU A 116 -13.55 -4.70 -14.43
N ASP A 117 -14.17 -4.51 -15.59
CA ASP A 117 -15.63 -4.42 -15.73
C ASP A 117 -16.35 -5.64 -15.17
N ARG A 118 -15.89 -6.85 -15.54
CA ARG A 118 -16.47 -8.11 -15.04
C ARG A 118 -16.31 -8.28 -13.52
N LEU A 119 -15.19 -7.81 -12.97
CA LEU A 119 -14.95 -7.87 -11.53
C LEU A 119 -15.86 -6.89 -10.79
N ARG A 120 -16.07 -5.69 -11.34
CA ARG A 120 -17.02 -4.69 -10.82
C ARG A 120 -18.44 -5.24 -10.81
N GLU A 121 -18.93 -5.71 -11.95
CA GLU A 121 -20.28 -6.31 -12.05
C GLU A 121 -20.47 -7.47 -11.06
N GLY A 122 -19.42 -8.29 -10.87
CA GLY A 122 -19.45 -9.39 -9.91
C GLY A 122 -19.58 -8.93 -8.45
N CYS A 123 -18.94 -7.82 -8.09
CA CYS A 123 -19.06 -7.22 -6.76
C CYS A 123 -20.40 -6.50 -6.57
N GLU A 124 -20.89 -5.79 -7.59
CA GLU A 124 -22.21 -5.13 -7.57
C GLU A 124 -23.34 -6.14 -7.38
N LYS A 125 -23.29 -7.29 -8.07
CA LYS A 125 -24.26 -8.39 -7.85
C LYS A 125 -24.24 -8.96 -6.44
N LYS A 126 -23.15 -8.77 -5.70
CA LYS A 126 -23.03 -9.13 -4.28
C LYS A 126 -23.39 -7.99 -3.33
N GLY A 127 -23.87 -6.86 -3.86
CA GLY A 127 -24.35 -5.72 -3.09
C GLY A 127 -23.28 -4.65 -2.80
N TYR A 128 -22.07 -4.75 -3.38
CA TYR A 128 -21.07 -3.69 -3.21
C TYR A 128 -21.45 -2.46 -4.04
N GLN A 129 -21.37 -1.28 -3.41
CA GLN A 129 -21.65 0.01 -4.06
C GLN A 129 -20.37 0.78 -4.28
N PHE A 130 -19.92 0.86 -5.55
CA PHE A 130 -18.73 1.61 -5.90
C PHE A 130 -18.93 3.12 -5.75
N GLN A 131 -17.97 3.78 -5.11
CA GLN A 131 -17.93 5.23 -4.94
C GLN A 131 -17.24 5.94 -6.12
N SER A 132 -16.34 5.22 -6.82
CA SER A 132 -15.62 5.71 -7.99
C SER A 132 -15.70 4.71 -9.14
N ARG A 133 -15.99 5.22 -10.34
CA ARG A 133 -15.98 4.39 -11.55
C ARG A 133 -14.57 4.16 -12.11
N VAL A 134 -13.59 4.96 -11.69
CA VAL A 134 -12.25 4.95 -12.26
C VAL A 134 -11.19 4.31 -11.35
N SER A 135 -11.48 4.11 -10.06
CA SER A 135 -10.51 3.52 -9.14
C SER A 135 -10.39 2.01 -9.31
N ASP A 136 -9.23 1.56 -9.76
CA ASP A 136 -8.87 0.14 -9.80
C ASP A 136 -8.61 -0.41 -8.39
N THR A 137 -8.09 0.41 -7.50
CA THR A 137 -7.88 0.07 -6.09
C THR A 137 -9.19 -0.28 -5.39
N GLU A 138 -10.27 0.45 -5.68
CA GLU A 138 -11.59 0.16 -5.10
C GLU A 138 -12.12 -1.21 -5.53
N VAL A 139 -11.73 -1.71 -6.72
CA VAL A 139 -12.08 -3.07 -7.14
C VAL A 139 -11.41 -4.12 -6.26
N ILE A 140 -10.15 -3.91 -5.85
CA ILE A 140 -9.47 -4.83 -4.92
C ILE A 140 -10.20 -4.83 -3.57
N VAL A 141 -10.53 -3.64 -3.06
CA VAL A 141 -11.31 -3.50 -1.80
C VAL A 141 -12.65 -4.22 -1.92
N ALA A 142 -13.40 -4.01 -3.01
CA ALA A 142 -14.69 -4.65 -3.26
C ALA A 142 -14.60 -6.18 -3.31
N LEU A 143 -13.59 -6.72 -4.00
CA LEU A 143 -13.36 -8.16 -4.09
C LEU A 143 -13.08 -8.80 -2.73
N LEU A 144 -12.27 -8.13 -1.90
CA LEU A 144 -12.00 -8.59 -0.53
C LEU A 144 -13.25 -8.48 0.34
N SER A 145 -13.94 -7.33 0.32
CA SER A 145 -15.14 -7.10 1.13
C SER A 145 -16.31 -8.03 0.77
N THR A 146 -16.40 -8.46 -0.48
CA THR A 146 -17.45 -9.39 -0.94
C THR A 146 -17.00 -10.85 -1.01
N SER A 147 -15.81 -11.16 -0.48
CA SER A 147 -15.29 -12.53 -0.46
C SER A 147 -16.11 -13.40 0.51
N PRO A 148 -16.45 -14.64 0.13
CA PRO A 148 -17.13 -15.56 1.03
C PRO A 148 -16.20 -16.25 2.04
N GLU A 149 -14.88 -16.08 1.88
CA GLU A 149 -13.89 -16.72 2.77
C GLU A 149 -13.97 -16.12 4.17
N LYS A 150 -13.76 -16.96 5.19
CA LYS A 150 -13.79 -16.51 6.59
C LYS A 150 -12.46 -15.93 7.04
N ASP A 151 -11.35 -16.39 6.46
CA ASP A 151 -10.01 -15.87 6.73
C ASP A 151 -9.59 -14.85 5.67
N PHE A 152 -8.97 -13.77 6.12
CA PHE A 152 -8.56 -12.67 5.25
C PHE A 152 -7.44 -13.06 4.29
N LEU A 153 -6.46 -13.86 4.75
CA LEU A 153 -5.35 -14.32 3.88
C LEU A 153 -5.85 -15.31 2.84
N GLU A 154 -6.78 -16.21 3.20
CA GLU A 154 -7.44 -17.07 2.22
C GLU A 154 -8.20 -16.27 1.17
N ALA A 155 -8.94 -15.23 1.59
CA ALA A 155 -9.62 -14.30 0.69
C ALA A 155 -8.61 -13.60 -0.24
N LEU A 156 -7.51 -13.10 0.30
CA LEU A 156 -6.46 -12.43 -0.47
C LEU A 156 -5.85 -13.38 -1.51
N VAL A 157 -5.46 -14.60 -1.13
CA VAL A 157 -4.93 -15.63 -2.04
C VAL A 157 -5.90 -15.95 -3.17
N LYS A 158 -7.22 -15.94 -2.92
CA LYS A 158 -8.24 -16.19 -3.96
C LYS A 158 -8.58 -14.96 -4.80
N VAL A 159 -8.28 -13.75 -4.32
CA VAL A 159 -8.50 -12.50 -5.05
C VAL A 159 -7.34 -12.19 -5.97
N LEU A 160 -6.08 -12.31 -5.52
CA LEU A 160 -4.91 -11.91 -6.29
C LEU A 160 -4.83 -12.53 -7.71
N PRO A 161 -5.14 -13.82 -7.94
CA PRO A 161 -5.12 -14.41 -9.29
C PRO A 161 -6.15 -13.82 -10.26
N LYS A 162 -7.19 -13.15 -9.75
CA LYS A 162 -8.24 -12.50 -10.58
C LYS A 162 -7.79 -11.14 -11.11
N LEU A 163 -6.78 -10.54 -10.49
CA LEU A 163 -6.27 -9.22 -10.84
C LEU A 163 -5.34 -9.33 -12.05
N LYS A 164 -5.69 -8.63 -13.10
CA LYS A 164 -4.84 -8.50 -14.30
C LYS A 164 -4.16 -7.15 -14.29
N GLY A 165 -2.85 -7.15 -14.46
CA GLY A 165 -2.03 -5.93 -14.47
C GLY A 165 -0.86 -6.02 -13.53
N ALA A 166 -0.31 -4.87 -13.18
CA ALA A 166 0.82 -4.74 -12.28
C ALA A 166 0.37 -4.17 -10.94
N PHE A 167 0.79 -4.77 -9.83
CA PHE A 167 0.48 -4.27 -8.50
C PHE A 167 1.54 -4.60 -7.46
N ALA A 168 1.75 -3.67 -6.56
CA ALA A 168 2.28 -3.90 -5.23
C ALA A 168 1.27 -3.33 -4.23
N LEU A 169 0.98 -4.09 -3.19
CA LEU A 169 -0.04 -3.76 -2.19
C LEU A 169 0.57 -3.67 -0.80
N THR A 170 0.08 -2.71 -0.01
CA THR A 170 0.20 -2.71 1.45
C THR A 170 -1.20 -2.73 2.04
N ILE A 171 -1.46 -3.67 2.94
CA ILE A 171 -2.77 -3.84 3.55
C ILE A 171 -2.61 -3.81 5.06
N LEU A 172 -3.38 -2.94 5.71
CA LEU A 172 -3.44 -2.83 7.15
C LEU A 172 -4.66 -3.60 7.67
N ARG A 173 -4.41 -4.51 8.57
CA ARG A 173 -5.42 -5.13 9.41
C ARG A 173 -5.27 -4.61 10.84
N LYS A 174 -6.16 -5.01 11.71
CA LYS A 174 -6.18 -4.61 13.11
C LYS A 174 -4.82 -4.74 13.81
N ASP A 175 -4.12 -5.84 13.57
CA ASP A 175 -2.88 -6.24 14.25
C ASP A 175 -1.77 -6.70 13.29
N LYS A 176 -1.90 -6.41 12.00
CA LYS A 176 -0.97 -6.89 10.95
C LYS A 176 -0.84 -5.88 9.83
N VAL A 177 0.33 -5.89 9.19
CA VAL A 177 0.57 -5.27 7.89
C VAL A 177 0.94 -6.37 6.91
N ILE A 178 0.25 -6.40 5.77
CA ILE A 178 0.46 -7.40 4.73
C ILE A 178 1.00 -6.69 3.49
N GLY A 179 2.07 -7.25 2.91
CA GLY A 179 2.57 -6.86 1.60
C GLY A 179 2.26 -7.93 0.57
N ALA A 180 1.92 -7.55 -0.66
CA ALA A 180 1.76 -8.49 -1.77
C ALA A 180 2.24 -7.88 -3.09
N ARG A 181 2.85 -8.70 -3.94
CA ARG A 181 3.26 -8.31 -5.31
C ARG A 181 2.58 -9.18 -6.35
N ASP A 182 2.37 -8.60 -7.54
CA ASP A 182 1.90 -9.35 -8.70
C ASP A 182 2.89 -10.47 -9.07
N ARG A 183 2.39 -11.45 -9.84
CA ARG A 183 3.19 -12.64 -10.24
C ARG A 183 4.47 -12.32 -11.02
N TYR A 184 4.55 -11.14 -11.58
CA TYR A 184 5.71 -10.66 -12.34
C TYR A 184 6.60 -9.72 -11.54
N GLY A 185 6.16 -9.25 -10.37
CA GLY A 185 6.88 -8.30 -9.54
C GLY A 185 7.19 -6.99 -10.29
N ILE A 186 6.25 -6.53 -11.15
CA ILE A 186 6.47 -5.34 -11.99
C ILE A 186 6.65 -4.10 -11.14
N ARG A 187 5.84 -3.97 -10.08
CA ARG A 187 5.95 -2.84 -9.14
C ARG A 187 6.85 -3.23 -7.97
N PRO A 188 7.75 -2.33 -7.58
CA PRO A 188 8.70 -2.64 -6.51
C PRO A 188 8.00 -2.67 -5.13
N LEU A 189 8.49 -3.53 -4.29
CA LEU A 189 8.19 -3.60 -2.86
C LEU A 189 9.36 -4.24 -2.15
N CYS A 190 9.85 -3.62 -1.09
CA CYS A 190 10.97 -4.11 -0.31
C CYS A 190 10.66 -4.12 1.18
N LEU A 191 11.43 -4.92 1.90
CA LEU A 191 11.39 -5.09 3.34
C LEU A 191 12.60 -4.43 3.96
N GLY A 192 12.38 -3.64 4.99
CA GLY A 192 13.41 -3.06 5.84
C GLY A 192 13.10 -3.26 7.32
N ARG A 193 14.08 -2.97 8.17
CA ARG A 193 13.91 -3.01 9.63
C ARG A 193 14.81 -2.00 10.32
N ASP A 194 14.38 -1.58 11.50
CA ASP A 194 15.25 -1.04 12.54
C ASP A 194 15.10 -1.88 13.83
N GLU A 195 15.65 -1.40 14.95
CA GLU A 195 15.60 -2.12 16.24
C GLU A 195 14.17 -2.35 16.74
N ALA A 196 13.23 -1.47 16.39
CA ALA A 196 11.87 -1.46 16.92
C ALA A 196 10.79 -1.79 15.87
N SER A 197 11.14 -1.88 14.59
CA SER A 197 10.13 -1.91 13.52
C SER A 197 10.52 -2.80 12.35
N PHE A 198 9.52 -3.40 11.72
CA PHE A 198 9.59 -3.96 10.36
C PHE A 198 8.78 -3.10 9.40
N MET A 199 9.31 -2.87 8.22
CA MET A 199 8.74 -1.93 7.25
C MET A 199 8.70 -2.53 5.85
N LEU A 200 7.66 -2.13 5.10
CA LEU A 200 7.51 -2.37 3.68
C LEU A 200 7.52 -1.02 2.96
N ALA A 201 8.19 -0.93 1.83
CA ALA A 201 8.21 0.30 1.03
C ALA A 201 8.34 -0.01 -0.45
N SER A 202 7.87 0.91 -1.29
CA SER A 202 8.13 0.83 -2.74
C SER A 202 9.61 0.84 -3.07
N GLU A 203 10.41 1.60 -2.32
CA GLU A 203 11.85 1.73 -2.52
C GLU A 203 12.61 1.72 -1.19
N GLU A 204 13.88 1.25 -1.22
CA GLU A 204 14.74 1.23 -0.04
C GLU A 204 15.08 2.63 0.49
N CYS A 205 15.03 3.65 -0.36
CA CYS A 205 15.26 5.04 0.06
C CYS A 205 14.31 5.48 1.18
N ALA A 206 13.11 4.90 1.26
CA ALA A 206 12.16 5.16 2.34
C ALA A 206 12.67 4.79 3.74
N PHE A 207 13.75 4.02 3.82
CA PHE A 207 14.37 3.58 5.09
C PHE A 207 15.50 4.51 5.53
N HIS A 208 16.10 5.28 4.61
CA HIS A 208 17.33 6.04 4.87
C HIS A 208 17.15 7.11 5.94
N THR A 209 16.11 7.94 5.84
CA THR A 209 15.84 9.02 6.82
C THR A 209 15.54 8.49 8.22
N MET A 210 15.09 7.23 8.32
CA MET A 210 14.81 6.57 9.58
C MET A 210 16.02 5.81 10.16
N GLY A 211 17.12 5.70 9.40
CA GLY A 211 18.28 4.90 9.77
C GLY A 211 17.98 3.40 9.83
N ALA A 212 17.01 2.95 9.03
CA ALA A 212 16.62 1.55 8.97
C ALA A 212 17.37 0.79 7.87
N ASP A 213 17.61 -0.49 8.11
CA ASP A 213 18.32 -1.36 7.19
C ASP A 213 17.38 -1.97 6.14
N PHE A 214 17.82 -2.00 4.89
CA PHE A 214 17.22 -2.81 3.86
C PHE A 214 17.52 -4.30 4.12
N ILE A 215 16.49 -5.13 4.09
CA ILE A 215 16.65 -6.60 4.25
C ILE A 215 16.67 -7.28 2.89
N ARG A 216 15.58 -7.11 2.10
CA ARG A 216 15.41 -7.71 0.77
C ARG A 216 14.24 -7.10 0.01
N GLU A 217 14.19 -7.37 -1.26
CA GLU A 217 12.96 -7.17 -2.04
C GLU A 217 11.94 -8.28 -1.72
N ILE A 218 10.65 -7.94 -1.83
CA ILE A 218 9.57 -8.92 -1.85
C ILE A 218 9.52 -9.52 -3.25
N GLY A 219 9.50 -10.84 -3.35
CA GLY A 219 9.55 -11.55 -4.62
C GLY A 219 8.29 -11.39 -5.48
N PRO A 220 8.37 -11.70 -6.80
CA PRO A 220 7.19 -11.84 -7.64
C PRO A 220 6.23 -12.88 -7.07
N GLY A 221 4.93 -12.56 -7.00
CA GLY A 221 3.92 -13.48 -6.49
C GLY A 221 4.03 -13.79 -4.99
N GLU A 222 4.77 -12.99 -4.24
CA GLU A 222 4.93 -13.17 -2.79
C GLU A 222 3.90 -12.38 -2.00
N ILE A 223 3.40 -13.00 -0.93
CA ILE A 223 2.71 -12.36 0.18
C ILE A 223 3.63 -12.42 1.40
N ILE A 224 3.78 -11.30 2.10
CA ILE A 224 4.46 -11.21 3.40
C ILE A 224 3.51 -10.63 4.43
N VAL A 225 3.50 -11.22 5.62
CA VAL A 225 2.69 -10.78 6.76
C VAL A 225 3.61 -10.35 7.87
N LEU A 226 3.48 -9.10 8.26
CA LEU A 226 4.17 -8.52 9.41
C LEU A 226 3.21 -8.41 10.58
N GLY A 227 3.56 -9.01 11.68
CA GLY A 227 2.88 -8.90 12.97
C GLY A 227 3.77 -8.24 14.01
N ARG A 228 3.30 -8.20 15.26
CA ARG A 228 3.96 -7.48 16.35
C ARG A 228 5.42 -7.89 16.60
N ASN A 229 5.75 -9.15 16.33
CA ASN A 229 7.08 -9.71 16.57
C ASN A 229 7.93 -9.81 15.30
N GLY A 230 7.50 -9.19 14.20
CA GLY A 230 8.18 -9.20 12.92
C GLY A 230 7.47 -10.01 11.85
N ILE A 231 8.23 -10.72 11.02
CA ILE A 231 7.68 -11.51 9.93
C ILE A 231 6.98 -12.75 10.52
N GLU A 232 5.67 -12.85 10.33
CA GLU A 232 4.88 -14.02 10.75
C GLU A 232 4.78 -15.06 9.65
N GLN A 233 4.61 -14.61 8.39
CA GLN A 233 4.48 -15.49 7.23
C GLN A 233 5.11 -14.83 6.00
N SER A 234 5.65 -15.65 5.12
CA SER A 234 6.07 -15.24 3.78
C SER A 234 5.94 -16.46 2.86
N PHE A 235 5.14 -16.32 1.80
CA PHE A 235 4.85 -17.41 0.88
C PHE A 235 4.44 -16.90 -0.50
N LEU A 236 4.52 -17.79 -1.49
CA LEU A 236 4.05 -17.52 -2.85
C LEU A 236 2.56 -17.83 -2.99
N TRP A 237 1.79 -16.89 -3.52
CA TRP A 237 0.37 -17.11 -3.85
C TRP A 237 0.16 -17.66 -5.26
N THR A 238 1.23 -17.84 -6.03
CA THR A 238 1.21 -18.38 -7.39
C THR A 238 2.33 -19.40 -7.61
N ASP A 239 2.05 -20.45 -8.38
CA ASP A 239 3.04 -21.48 -8.72
C ASP A 239 4.03 -21.04 -9.80
N ASN A 240 3.77 -19.94 -10.50
CA ASN A 240 4.58 -19.46 -11.63
C ASN A 240 5.01 -18.00 -11.45
N PRO A 241 5.81 -17.69 -10.41
CA PRO A 241 6.40 -16.37 -10.27
C PRO A 241 7.45 -16.15 -11.37
N CYS A 242 7.48 -14.97 -11.97
CA CYS A 242 8.42 -14.67 -13.04
C CYS A 242 8.77 -13.18 -13.02
N LEU A 243 9.97 -12.83 -12.62
CA LEU A 243 10.37 -11.43 -12.53
C LEU A 243 10.37 -10.77 -13.92
N ARG A 244 9.64 -9.67 -14.03
CA ARG A 244 9.60 -8.80 -15.21
C ARG A 244 9.77 -7.35 -14.78
N LEU A 245 10.87 -6.77 -15.18
CA LEU A 245 11.17 -5.40 -14.81
C LEU A 245 10.51 -4.41 -15.76
N CYS A 246 9.98 -3.33 -15.19
CA CYS A 246 9.49 -2.20 -15.94
C CYS A 246 10.64 -1.20 -16.16
N VAL A 247 11.03 -0.95 -17.40
CA VAL A 247 12.09 0.01 -17.72
C VAL A 247 11.80 1.42 -17.19
N PHE A 248 10.52 1.82 -17.10
CA PHE A 248 10.13 3.12 -16.54
C PHE A 248 10.43 3.24 -15.04
N GLU A 249 10.51 2.13 -14.30
CA GLU A 249 10.99 2.19 -12.91
C GLU A 249 12.44 2.66 -12.86
N PHE A 250 13.31 2.21 -13.77
CA PHE A 250 14.73 2.59 -13.82
C PHE A 250 14.97 3.99 -14.36
N VAL A 251 14.21 4.44 -15.36
CA VAL A 251 14.53 5.69 -16.07
C VAL A 251 13.70 6.88 -15.62
N TYR A 252 12.63 6.65 -14.86
CA TYR A 252 11.69 7.72 -14.55
C TYR A 252 11.23 7.76 -13.10
N PHE A 253 10.94 6.60 -12.46
CA PHE A 253 10.26 6.61 -11.17
C PHE A 253 11.21 6.43 -9.98
N ALA A 254 12.14 5.49 -10.07
CA ALA A 254 13.01 5.17 -8.94
C ALA A 254 14.12 6.21 -8.74
N ARG A 255 14.48 6.44 -7.49
CA ARG A 255 15.60 7.29 -7.15
C ARG A 255 16.92 6.59 -7.52
N PRO A 256 17.97 7.36 -7.93
CA PRO A 256 19.29 6.80 -8.26
C PRO A 256 19.97 6.07 -7.10
N ASP A 257 19.58 6.34 -5.86
CA ASP A 257 20.13 5.72 -4.65
C ASP A 257 19.36 4.46 -4.22
N THR A 258 18.38 4.01 -5.02
CA THR A 258 17.59 2.79 -4.75
C THR A 258 18.12 1.60 -5.58
N ARG A 259 17.74 0.39 -5.14
CA ARG A 259 17.99 -0.87 -5.87
C ARG A 259 16.69 -1.45 -6.36
N LEU A 260 16.72 -1.98 -7.58
CA LEU A 260 15.64 -2.73 -8.19
C LEU A 260 16.20 -4.02 -8.78
N ALA A 261 15.64 -5.17 -8.39
CA ALA A 261 16.12 -6.49 -8.79
C ALA A 261 17.63 -6.70 -8.54
N GLY A 262 18.11 -6.23 -7.40
CA GLY A 262 19.50 -6.32 -7.01
C GLY A 262 20.45 -5.37 -7.74
N THR A 263 19.96 -4.58 -8.70
CA THR A 263 20.75 -3.61 -9.47
C THR A 263 20.48 -2.19 -8.97
N ARG A 264 21.51 -1.39 -8.80
CA ARG A 264 21.37 0.03 -8.49
C ARG A 264 20.81 0.76 -9.72
N VAL A 265 19.84 1.65 -9.49
CA VAL A 265 19.24 2.49 -10.54
C VAL A 265 20.21 3.53 -11.06
#